data_3475a5962384d67293377988d39af4bf
#
_entry.id   3475a5962384d67293377988d39af4bf
#
_cell.length_a   1.000
_cell.length_b   1.000
_cell.length_c   1.000
_cell.angle_alpha   90.00
_cell.angle_beta   90.00
_cell.angle_gamma   90.00
#
_symmetry.space_group_name_H-M   'P 1'
#
loop_
_entity.id
_entity.type
_entity.pdbx_description
1 polymer ?
#
loop_
_entity_poly.entity_id
_entity_poly.type
_entity_poly.pdbx_seq_one_letter_code
_entity_poly.pdbx_strand_id
1 'polypeptide(L)'
;MPPQPWGDSAIPTGQWLLGPGELWESVAQQIPPSPVAMAKLISFSDASRASLERGVNALADAVKVTIGPKGRNVVLEKKFGAPDIVNDGVTIAKEIELEDPFENIGAKLIQQVASKTKDKAGDGTTTATVLAQALVHEGLKNIAAGANPVGVKRGMEKALAQVVAGIAERSQAVAGDAIRQVATVSSGNDEEIGRMIAEAMAKVSADGVITVEESTSLATELEITEGMAFDRGYSSPYFVTDQERRECAFDNALLLITDRKISAIADLIPVLEAVSKTGRPLLILSEEVEGEALATLVVNKNRGVLQVAAVRAPGFGDRRKAMLADIAILTGATVVSEDQAMTLDKVGLNDLGSARRITITKDSTTIVASGDHQNAVADRVAAIRRELDNTESDYDREKLMERIAKLAGGVAVIKVGAPTETELKNRKLRIEDALNATRAAVEEGIIAGGGSTLLQLADGLDGLAASCSGDERTGVQIVQRSLAAPVRQIATNAGADAAVVVAEIKRDGKGYNAMTDTYEDLLAAGILDAAKVVRLALQDAVSIASLLITTEAVIADKPEPVAPAGPGGDMGGMGGMGGMGGMGGMGMPGMM
;
A
#
# COMPACT_ATOMS: atom_id res chain seq x y z
N MET A 1 49.83 14.15 -41.95
CA MET A 1 50.48 14.43 -40.67
C MET A 1 49.85 13.52 -39.62
N PRO A 2 50.59 12.62 -38.99
CA PRO A 2 50.08 11.72 -37.95
C PRO A 2 50.01 12.47 -36.60
N PRO A 3 49.09 12.09 -35.67
CA PRO A 3 49.02 12.71 -34.36
C PRO A 3 50.15 12.25 -33.42
N GLN A 4 50.58 13.18 -32.59
CA GLN A 4 51.65 13.04 -31.60
C GLN A 4 51.21 12.19 -30.38
N PRO A 5 52.15 11.50 -29.69
CA PRO A 5 51.83 10.62 -28.57
C PRO A 5 51.68 11.37 -27.25
N TRP A 6 50.83 10.84 -26.40
CA TRP A 6 50.55 11.30 -25.03
C TRP A 6 51.73 11.03 -24.10
N GLY A 7 52.04 12.01 -23.27
CA GLY A 7 53.16 11.98 -22.34
C GLY A 7 52.97 11.04 -21.16
N ASP A 8 54.08 10.46 -20.73
CA ASP A 8 54.27 9.62 -19.55
C ASP A 8 53.92 10.37 -18.26
N SER A 9 52.89 9.91 -17.57
CA SER A 9 52.72 10.16 -16.13
C SER A 9 52.89 8.83 -15.40
N ALA A 10 53.94 8.75 -14.59
CA ALA A 10 54.38 7.60 -13.84
C ALA A 10 53.30 7.05 -12.89
N ILE A 11 52.90 5.80 -13.07
CA ILE A 11 52.13 4.98 -12.12
C ILE A 11 53.13 4.32 -11.16
N PRO A 12 52.89 4.33 -9.83
CA PRO A 12 53.79 3.70 -8.88
C PRO A 12 53.81 2.17 -9.08
N THR A 13 54.99 1.65 -9.26
CA THR A 13 55.29 0.19 -9.32
C THR A 13 55.15 -0.42 -7.93
N GLY A 14 54.08 -1.19 -7.74
CA GLY A 14 53.90 -2.03 -6.57
C GLY A 14 52.83 -3.10 -6.78
N GLN A 15 53.29 -4.33 -6.96
CA GLN A 15 52.55 -5.60 -6.92
C GLN A 15 51.64 -5.94 -8.12
N TRP A 16 52.26 -6.36 -9.22
CA TRP A 16 51.64 -7.26 -10.19
C TRP A 16 52.36 -8.63 -10.09
N LEU A 17 51.82 -9.54 -9.30
CA LEU A 17 52.27 -10.93 -9.22
C LEU A 17 51.11 -11.89 -9.52
N LEU A 18 50.50 -11.78 -10.70
CA LEU A 18 49.70 -12.86 -11.29
C LEU A 18 49.90 -12.81 -12.80
N GLY A 19 50.31 -13.93 -13.39
CA GLY A 19 50.50 -14.06 -14.83
C GLY A 19 49.15 -14.03 -15.58
N PRO A 20 49.14 -13.79 -16.91
CA PRO A 20 47.93 -13.67 -17.72
C PRO A 20 46.98 -14.88 -17.66
N GLY A 21 47.47 -16.06 -17.28
CA GLY A 21 46.66 -17.27 -17.11
C GLY A 21 45.85 -17.32 -15.81
N GLU A 22 46.41 -16.80 -14.71
CA GLU A 22 45.76 -16.86 -13.39
C GLU A 22 44.65 -15.80 -13.24
N LEU A 23 44.72 -14.70 -13.98
CA LEU A 23 43.65 -13.70 -14.07
C LEU A 23 42.39 -14.26 -14.74
N TRP A 24 42.51 -15.10 -15.75
CA TRP A 24 41.38 -15.73 -16.42
C TRP A 24 40.70 -16.79 -15.56
N GLU A 25 41.43 -17.57 -14.79
CA GLU A 25 40.84 -18.56 -13.86
C GLU A 25 40.11 -17.87 -12.70
N SER A 26 40.64 -16.76 -12.17
CA SER A 26 40.02 -15.99 -11.11
C SER A 26 38.73 -15.26 -11.58
N VAL A 27 38.71 -14.75 -12.81
CA VAL A 27 37.52 -14.11 -13.41
C VAL A 27 36.48 -15.14 -13.83
N ALA A 28 36.92 -16.31 -14.33
CA ALA A 28 35.99 -17.40 -14.68
C ALA A 28 35.26 -18.00 -13.45
N GLN A 29 35.84 -17.92 -12.24
CA GLN A 29 35.23 -18.36 -11.01
C GLN A 29 34.26 -17.32 -10.41
N GLN A 30 34.28 -16.06 -10.88
CA GLN A 30 33.37 -14.97 -10.44
C GLN A 30 32.21 -14.70 -11.39
N ILE A 31 32.14 -15.39 -12.54
CA ILE A 31 30.96 -15.36 -13.39
C ILE A 31 29.92 -16.25 -12.68
N PRO A 32 28.81 -15.70 -12.13
CA PRO A 32 27.76 -16.54 -11.60
C PRO A 32 27.33 -17.50 -12.72
N PRO A 33 27.10 -18.79 -12.43
CA PRO A 33 26.62 -19.71 -13.44
C PRO A 33 25.40 -19.08 -14.11
N SER A 34 25.38 -19.11 -15.44
CA SER A 34 24.21 -18.67 -16.22
C SER A 34 22.96 -19.26 -15.54
N PRO A 35 21.87 -18.51 -15.36
CA PRO A 35 20.70 -19.04 -14.70
C PRO A 35 20.35 -20.35 -15.40
N VAL A 36 20.52 -21.46 -14.69
CA VAL A 36 20.14 -22.79 -15.18
C VAL A 36 18.66 -22.65 -15.49
N ALA A 37 18.28 -22.82 -16.76
CA ALA A 37 16.88 -22.76 -17.15
C ALA A 37 16.15 -23.82 -16.34
N MET A 38 15.40 -23.41 -15.31
CA MET A 38 14.65 -24.33 -14.48
C MET A 38 13.64 -25.06 -15.37
N ALA A 39 13.57 -26.39 -15.21
CA ALA A 39 12.57 -27.19 -15.92
C ALA A 39 11.17 -26.70 -15.56
N LYS A 40 10.28 -26.60 -16.56
CA LYS A 40 8.90 -26.16 -16.37
C LYS A 40 7.96 -27.35 -16.27
N LEU A 41 6.99 -27.25 -15.39
CA LEU A 41 5.81 -28.10 -15.35
C LEU A 41 4.73 -27.44 -16.19
N ILE A 42 4.05 -28.20 -17.04
CA ILE A 42 2.98 -27.68 -17.89
C ILE A 42 1.73 -28.53 -17.65
N SER A 43 0.61 -27.88 -17.34
CA SER A 43 -0.71 -28.48 -17.22
C SER A 43 -1.66 -27.86 -18.25
N PHE A 44 -2.61 -28.62 -18.77
CA PHE A 44 -3.54 -28.18 -19.79
C PHE A 44 -4.99 -28.46 -19.40
N SER A 45 -5.90 -27.74 -20.06
CA SER A 45 -7.35 -27.95 -20.04
C SER A 45 -7.95 -28.00 -18.62
N ASP A 46 -8.85 -28.95 -18.37
CA ASP A 46 -9.61 -29.04 -17.12
C ASP A 46 -8.72 -29.31 -15.89
N ALA A 47 -7.61 -30.04 -16.07
CA ALA A 47 -6.68 -30.28 -14.97
C ALA A 47 -6.04 -29.00 -14.47
N SER A 48 -5.63 -28.11 -15.38
CA SER A 48 -5.06 -26.82 -15.02
C SER A 48 -6.09 -25.90 -14.35
N ARG A 49 -7.31 -25.86 -14.90
CA ARG A 49 -8.42 -25.07 -14.33
C ARG A 49 -8.81 -25.52 -12.93
N ALA A 50 -8.90 -26.84 -12.71
CA ALA A 50 -9.21 -27.40 -11.39
C ALA A 50 -8.13 -27.10 -10.35
N SER A 51 -6.84 -27.13 -10.72
CA SER A 51 -5.75 -26.73 -9.79
C SER A 51 -5.80 -25.25 -9.47
N LEU A 52 -6.01 -24.39 -10.47
CA LEU A 52 -6.19 -22.95 -10.23
C LEU A 52 -7.37 -22.68 -9.30
N GLU A 53 -8.54 -23.35 -9.51
CA GLU A 53 -9.73 -23.18 -8.67
C GLU A 53 -9.46 -23.60 -7.21
N ARG A 54 -8.73 -24.70 -6.98
CA ARG A 54 -8.35 -25.09 -5.61
C ARG A 54 -7.50 -24.04 -4.94
N GLY A 55 -6.53 -23.46 -5.65
CA GLY A 55 -5.71 -22.37 -5.13
C GLY A 55 -6.52 -21.11 -4.82
N VAL A 56 -7.43 -20.72 -5.72
CA VAL A 56 -8.41 -19.64 -5.50
C VAL A 56 -9.22 -19.89 -4.24
N ASN A 57 -9.76 -21.09 -4.07
CA ASN A 57 -10.59 -21.44 -2.93
C ASN A 57 -9.77 -21.45 -1.62
N ALA A 58 -8.57 -22.01 -1.62
CA ALA A 58 -7.72 -22.07 -0.43
C ALA A 58 -7.45 -20.65 0.14
N LEU A 59 -7.12 -19.69 -0.72
CA LEU A 59 -6.92 -18.32 -0.29
C LEU A 59 -8.23 -17.64 0.10
N ALA A 60 -9.25 -17.71 -0.75
CA ALA A 60 -10.51 -17.00 -0.53
C ALA A 60 -11.23 -17.51 0.72
N ASP A 61 -11.16 -18.80 1.03
CA ASP A 61 -11.77 -19.40 2.22
C ASP A 61 -11.11 -18.91 3.52
N ALA A 62 -9.81 -18.65 3.49
CA ALA A 62 -9.11 -18.05 4.63
C ALA A 62 -9.46 -16.56 4.82
N VAL A 63 -9.64 -15.81 3.72
CA VAL A 63 -9.92 -14.37 3.76
C VAL A 63 -11.39 -14.09 4.09
N LYS A 64 -12.36 -14.82 3.48
CA LYS A 64 -13.79 -14.51 3.57
C LYS A 64 -14.39 -14.59 4.97
N VAL A 65 -13.71 -15.25 5.93
CA VAL A 65 -14.16 -15.34 7.33
C VAL A 65 -14.14 -13.99 8.04
N THR A 66 -13.43 -13.01 7.49
CA THR A 66 -13.27 -11.67 8.07
C THR A 66 -14.36 -10.68 7.67
N ILE A 67 -15.17 -10.97 6.62
CA ILE A 67 -16.14 -10.01 6.11
C ILE A 67 -17.34 -9.82 7.04
N GLY A 68 -17.77 -8.56 7.15
CA GLY A 68 -18.98 -8.15 7.89
C GLY A 68 -18.74 -7.94 9.38
N PRO A 69 -19.75 -7.41 10.11
CA PRO A 69 -19.61 -6.99 11.49
C PRO A 69 -19.42 -8.15 12.49
N LYS A 70 -19.76 -9.38 12.08
CA LYS A 70 -19.47 -10.62 12.84
C LYS A 70 -18.35 -11.44 12.19
N GLY A 71 -17.52 -10.79 11.36
CA GLY A 71 -16.30 -11.36 10.82
C GLY A 71 -15.31 -11.76 11.93
N ARG A 72 -14.47 -12.74 11.65
CA ARG A 72 -13.50 -13.29 12.59
C ARG A 72 -12.08 -12.97 12.18
N ASN A 73 -11.17 -12.97 13.15
CA ASN A 73 -9.75 -12.78 12.89
C ASN A 73 -9.09 -14.07 12.39
N VAL A 74 -8.01 -13.92 11.66
CA VAL A 74 -7.11 -14.99 11.24
C VAL A 74 -5.78 -14.82 11.98
N VAL A 75 -5.19 -15.93 12.40
CA VAL A 75 -3.87 -15.95 13.06
C VAL A 75 -2.81 -16.30 12.03
N LEU A 76 -1.81 -15.44 11.90
CA LEU A 76 -0.68 -15.61 10.98
C LEU A 76 0.57 -15.95 11.78
N GLU A 77 1.24 -17.05 11.41
CA GLU A 77 2.51 -17.43 11.99
C GLU A 77 3.61 -16.47 11.55
N LYS A 78 4.51 -16.14 12.46
CA LYS A 78 5.75 -15.42 12.16
C LYS A 78 6.96 -16.27 12.42
N LYS A 79 7.95 -16.17 11.56
CA LYS A 79 9.25 -16.86 11.75
C LYS A 79 9.96 -16.42 13.03
N PHE A 80 9.72 -15.19 13.47
CA PHE A 80 10.27 -14.61 14.70
C PHE A 80 9.20 -13.74 15.37
N GLY A 81 9.06 -13.86 16.69
CA GLY A 81 8.11 -13.07 17.49
C GLY A 81 6.77 -13.77 17.73
N ALA A 82 5.78 -13.02 18.20
CA ALA A 82 4.43 -13.52 18.42
C ALA A 82 3.65 -13.59 17.09
N PRO A 83 2.70 -14.55 16.97
CA PRO A 83 1.79 -14.59 15.82
C PRO A 83 1.00 -13.28 15.69
N ASP A 84 0.75 -12.84 14.46
CA ASP A 84 -0.16 -11.72 14.20
C ASP A 84 -1.62 -12.21 14.18
N ILE A 85 -2.51 -11.43 14.75
CA ILE A 85 -3.95 -11.65 14.70
C ILE A 85 -4.55 -10.52 13.86
N VAL A 86 -5.05 -10.84 12.68
CA VAL A 86 -5.48 -9.84 11.68
C VAL A 86 -6.84 -10.16 11.11
N ASN A 87 -7.53 -9.13 10.62
CA ASN A 87 -8.78 -9.22 9.86
C ASN A 87 -8.74 -8.50 8.51
N ASP A 88 -7.61 -7.88 8.15
CA ASP A 88 -7.42 -7.27 6.84
C ASP A 88 -7.18 -8.34 5.77
N GLY A 89 -8.03 -8.33 4.73
CA GLY A 89 -8.02 -9.36 3.69
C GLY A 89 -6.74 -9.42 2.87
N VAL A 90 -6.09 -8.29 2.58
CA VAL A 90 -4.85 -8.28 1.79
C VAL A 90 -3.67 -8.78 2.61
N THR A 91 -3.61 -8.48 3.89
CA THR A 91 -2.56 -8.99 4.79
C THR A 91 -2.62 -10.51 4.88
N ILE A 92 -3.84 -11.06 5.07
CA ILE A 92 -4.04 -12.52 5.07
C ILE A 92 -3.66 -13.12 3.72
N ALA A 93 -4.11 -12.51 2.61
CA ALA A 93 -3.87 -13.02 1.26
C ALA A 93 -2.37 -13.09 0.92
N LYS A 94 -1.55 -12.16 1.40
CA LYS A 94 -0.10 -12.12 1.14
C LYS A 94 0.68 -13.24 1.83
N GLU A 95 0.19 -13.73 2.96
CA GLU A 95 0.84 -14.80 3.74
C GLU A 95 0.53 -16.22 3.23
N ILE A 96 -0.45 -16.35 2.31
CA ILE A 96 -0.85 -17.66 1.80
C ILE A 96 0.04 -18.08 0.63
N GLU A 97 0.82 -19.11 0.85
CA GLU A 97 1.64 -19.79 -0.15
C GLU A 97 1.35 -21.30 -0.10
N LEU A 98 1.10 -21.91 -1.27
CA LEU A 98 0.69 -23.29 -1.38
C LEU A 98 1.84 -24.15 -1.93
N GLU A 99 1.94 -25.41 -1.48
CA GLU A 99 2.98 -26.34 -1.90
C GLU A 99 2.87 -26.75 -3.38
N ASP A 100 1.63 -26.95 -3.88
CA ASP A 100 1.42 -27.25 -5.30
C ASP A 100 1.62 -25.99 -6.14
N PRO A 101 2.60 -25.99 -7.10
CA PRO A 101 2.89 -24.79 -7.90
C PRO A 101 1.71 -24.28 -8.72
N PHE A 102 0.82 -25.18 -9.20
CA PHE A 102 -0.35 -24.79 -10.00
C PHE A 102 -1.45 -24.19 -9.12
N GLU A 103 -1.69 -24.76 -7.93
CA GLU A 103 -2.60 -24.19 -6.94
C GLU A 103 -2.09 -22.83 -6.45
N ASN A 104 -0.78 -22.72 -6.21
CA ASN A 104 -0.16 -21.47 -5.78
C ASN A 104 -0.33 -20.34 -6.82
N ILE A 105 -0.32 -20.65 -8.12
CA ILE A 105 -0.64 -19.67 -9.16
C ILE A 105 -2.08 -19.17 -9.00
N GLY A 106 -3.04 -20.07 -8.73
CA GLY A 106 -4.43 -19.69 -8.45
C GLY A 106 -4.56 -18.77 -7.24
N ALA A 107 -3.89 -19.10 -6.14
CA ALA A 107 -3.83 -18.26 -4.95
C ALA A 107 -3.23 -16.87 -5.27
N LYS A 108 -2.10 -16.82 -5.98
CA LYS A 108 -1.45 -15.55 -6.37
C LYS A 108 -2.31 -14.66 -7.25
N LEU A 109 -3.17 -15.23 -8.11
CA LEU A 109 -4.12 -14.45 -8.90
C LEU A 109 -5.17 -13.76 -8.02
N ILE A 110 -5.68 -14.43 -7.00
CA ILE A 110 -6.62 -13.82 -6.04
C ILE A 110 -5.90 -12.83 -5.10
N GLN A 111 -4.69 -13.13 -4.67
CA GLN A 111 -3.85 -12.17 -3.95
C GLN A 111 -3.69 -10.86 -4.76
N GLN A 112 -3.55 -10.95 -6.09
CA GLN A 112 -3.47 -9.79 -6.96
C GLN A 112 -4.79 -8.98 -6.97
N VAL A 113 -5.96 -9.64 -6.89
CA VAL A 113 -7.26 -8.94 -6.76
C VAL A 113 -7.27 -8.10 -5.49
N ALA A 114 -6.97 -8.70 -4.33
CA ALA A 114 -6.95 -8.00 -3.04
C ALA A 114 -5.94 -6.84 -3.05
N SER A 115 -4.73 -7.06 -3.57
CA SER A 115 -3.68 -6.03 -3.62
C SER A 115 -4.07 -4.86 -4.51
N LYS A 116 -4.62 -5.10 -5.72
CA LYS A 116 -5.06 -4.03 -6.63
C LYS A 116 -6.21 -3.20 -6.03
N THR A 117 -7.15 -3.86 -5.36
CA THR A 117 -8.26 -3.16 -4.69
C THR A 117 -7.71 -2.28 -3.56
N LYS A 118 -6.77 -2.79 -2.75
CA LYS A 118 -6.08 -2.01 -1.71
C LYS A 118 -5.35 -0.79 -2.29
N ASP A 119 -4.56 -1.00 -3.35
CA ASP A 119 -3.77 0.07 -3.98
C ASP A 119 -4.65 1.22 -4.53
N LYS A 120 -5.89 0.94 -4.98
CA LYS A 120 -6.77 1.94 -5.62
C LYS A 120 -7.84 2.53 -4.68
N ALA A 121 -8.39 1.71 -3.81
CA ALA A 121 -9.51 2.09 -2.93
C ALA A 121 -9.11 2.18 -1.46
N GLY A 122 -8.02 1.50 -1.08
CA GLY A 122 -7.55 1.44 0.30
C GLY A 122 -8.37 0.53 1.21
N ASP A 123 -9.52 0.03 0.74
CA ASP A 123 -10.44 -0.86 1.46
C ASP A 123 -11.14 -1.83 0.48
N GLY A 124 -12.00 -2.72 0.98
CA GLY A 124 -12.81 -3.65 0.17
C GLY A 124 -12.07 -4.89 -0.32
N THR A 125 -10.90 -5.21 0.20
CA THR A 125 -10.06 -6.33 -0.20
C THR A 125 -10.74 -7.68 -0.02
N THR A 126 -11.45 -7.88 1.09
CA THR A 126 -12.23 -9.09 1.37
C THR A 126 -13.43 -9.20 0.45
N THR A 127 -14.16 -8.12 0.19
CA THR A 127 -15.30 -8.10 -0.76
C THR A 127 -14.83 -8.47 -2.16
N ALA A 128 -13.71 -7.93 -2.64
CA ALA A 128 -13.11 -8.26 -3.93
C ALA A 128 -12.73 -9.74 -4.03
N THR A 129 -12.15 -10.31 -2.97
CA THR A 129 -11.78 -11.72 -2.88
C THR A 129 -13.01 -12.63 -2.96
N VAL A 130 -14.07 -12.33 -2.22
CA VAL A 130 -15.34 -13.08 -2.20
C VAL A 130 -16.02 -13.04 -3.58
N LEU A 131 -16.06 -11.86 -4.21
CA LEU A 131 -16.60 -11.73 -5.58
C LEU A 131 -15.78 -12.50 -6.59
N ALA A 132 -14.45 -12.43 -6.51
CA ALA A 132 -13.56 -13.16 -7.41
C ALA A 132 -13.73 -14.68 -7.28
N GLN A 133 -13.81 -15.22 -6.06
CA GLN A 133 -14.09 -16.63 -5.82
C GLN A 133 -15.40 -17.06 -6.47
N ALA A 134 -16.47 -16.31 -6.25
CA ALA A 134 -17.79 -16.63 -6.82
C ALA A 134 -17.80 -16.59 -8.35
N LEU A 135 -17.16 -15.57 -8.94
CA LEU A 135 -17.05 -15.41 -10.39
C LEU A 135 -16.24 -16.55 -11.03
N VAL A 136 -15.12 -16.92 -10.42
CA VAL A 136 -14.27 -18.03 -10.88
C VAL A 136 -15.03 -19.34 -10.78
N HIS A 137 -15.64 -19.64 -9.65
CA HIS A 137 -16.41 -20.87 -9.44
C HIS A 137 -17.55 -21.02 -10.46
N GLU A 138 -18.43 -20.01 -10.59
CA GLU A 138 -19.52 -20.03 -11.58
C GLU A 138 -18.99 -20.03 -13.02
N GLY A 139 -17.89 -19.32 -13.28
CA GLY A 139 -17.25 -19.30 -14.60
C GLY A 139 -16.73 -20.66 -15.01
N LEU A 140 -15.87 -21.27 -14.20
CA LEU A 140 -15.25 -22.57 -14.50
C LEU A 140 -16.28 -23.69 -14.62
N LYS A 141 -17.33 -23.69 -13.80
CA LYS A 141 -18.46 -24.62 -13.91
C LYS A 141 -19.14 -24.58 -15.29
N ASN A 142 -19.36 -23.39 -15.85
CA ASN A 142 -19.97 -23.22 -17.15
C ASN A 142 -18.98 -23.57 -18.27
N ILE A 143 -17.68 -23.27 -18.14
CA ILE A 143 -16.65 -23.68 -19.11
C ILE A 143 -16.53 -25.21 -19.16
N ALA A 144 -16.52 -25.90 -18.01
CA ALA A 144 -16.54 -27.36 -17.94
C ALA A 144 -17.79 -27.96 -18.57
N ALA A 145 -18.91 -27.23 -18.57
CA ALA A 145 -20.14 -27.62 -19.29
C ALA A 145 -20.11 -27.33 -20.81
N GLY A 146 -19.00 -26.82 -21.35
CA GLY A 146 -18.79 -26.59 -22.78
C GLY A 146 -19.05 -25.17 -23.28
N ALA A 147 -19.22 -24.16 -22.38
CA ALA A 147 -19.35 -22.78 -22.79
C ALA A 147 -18.02 -22.23 -23.34
N ASN A 148 -18.09 -21.40 -24.38
CA ASN A 148 -16.91 -20.75 -24.95
C ASN A 148 -16.40 -19.64 -24.01
N PRO A 149 -15.16 -19.74 -23.49
CA PRO A 149 -14.64 -18.78 -22.49
C PRO A 149 -14.58 -17.34 -23.01
N VAL A 150 -14.34 -17.13 -24.33
CA VAL A 150 -14.27 -15.77 -24.91
C VAL A 150 -15.67 -15.14 -24.95
N GLY A 151 -16.71 -15.93 -25.28
CA GLY A 151 -18.11 -15.49 -25.25
C GLY A 151 -18.54 -15.13 -23.82
N VAL A 152 -18.23 -16.01 -22.85
CA VAL A 152 -18.51 -15.80 -21.44
C VAL A 152 -17.84 -14.52 -20.94
N LYS A 153 -16.54 -14.31 -21.23
CA LYS A 153 -15.82 -13.09 -20.86
C LYS A 153 -16.51 -11.83 -21.37
N ARG A 154 -16.93 -11.79 -22.65
CA ARG A 154 -17.66 -10.64 -23.21
C ARG A 154 -18.97 -10.37 -22.48
N GLY A 155 -19.70 -11.43 -22.10
CA GLY A 155 -20.90 -11.30 -21.30
C GLY A 155 -20.63 -10.73 -19.92
N MET A 156 -19.57 -11.18 -19.24
CA MET A 156 -19.15 -10.65 -17.95
C MET A 156 -18.77 -9.17 -18.04
N GLU A 157 -18.05 -8.74 -19.09
CA GLU A 157 -17.67 -7.34 -19.31
C GLU A 157 -18.89 -6.44 -19.53
N LYS A 158 -19.91 -6.91 -20.29
CA LYS A 158 -21.18 -6.19 -20.46
C LYS A 158 -21.95 -6.03 -19.14
N ALA A 159 -22.03 -7.10 -18.35
CA ALA A 159 -22.67 -7.08 -17.05
C ALA A 159 -21.95 -6.13 -16.08
N LEU A 160 -20.61 -6.18 -16.05
CA LEU A 160 -19.79 -5.28 -15.26
C LEU A 160 -20.10 -3.81 -15.59
N ALA A 161 -20.12 -3.45 -16.87
CA ALA A 161 -20.40 -2.06 -17.29
C ALA A 161 -21.79 -1.59 -16.81
N GLN A 162 -22.81 -2.43 -16.89
CA GLN A 162 -24.16 -2.11 -16.41
C GLN A 162 -24.21 -1.97 -14.88
N VAL A 163 -23.55 -2.88 -14.13
CA VAL A 163 -23.54 -2.81 -12.66
C VAL A 163 -22.77 -1.56 -12.19
N VAL A 164 -21.65 -1.23 -12.84
CA VAL A 164 -20.88 0.00 -12.52
C VAL A 164 -21.73 1.25 -12.74
N ALA A 165 -22.47 1.33 -13.86
CA ALA A 165 -23.42 2.42 -14.10
C ALA A 165 -24.51 2.47 -13.00
N GLY A 166 -25.06 1.32 -12.63
CA GLY A 166 -26.09 1.23 -11.57
C GLY A 166 -25.58 1.58 -10.17
N ILE A 167 -24.29 1.34 -9.87
CA ILE A 167 -23.65 1.83 -8.64
C ILE A 167 -23.60 3.37 -8.66
N ALA A 168 -23.15 3.96 -9.77
CA ALA A 168 -23.05 5.42 -9.92
C ALA A 168 -24.43 6.10 -9.80
N GLU A 169 -25.48 5.52 -10.40
CA GLU A 169 -26.86 6.04 -10.33
C GLU A 169 -27.43 6.01 -8.91
N ARG A 170 -27.04 5.01 -8.09
CA ARG A 170 -27.50 4.87 -6.70
C ARG A 170 -26.65 5.59 -5.69
N SER A 171 -25.49 6.05 -6.11
CA SER A 171 -24.58 6.77 -5.23
C SER A 171 -25.17 8.11 -4.79
N GLN A 172 -25.05 8.40 -3.50
CA GLN A 172 -25.46 9.65 -2.90
C GLN A 172 -24.24 10.41 -2.38
N ALA A 173 -24.22 11.72 -2.57
CA ALA A 173 -23.16 12.55 -2.02
C ALA A 173 -23.10 12.44 -0.49
N VAL A 174 -21.89 12.42 0.05
CA VAL A 174 -21.67 12.36 1.49
C VAL A 174 -22.15 13.67 2.13
N ALA A 175 -23.07 13.59 3.09
CA ALA A 175 -23.60 14.74 3.81
C ALA A 175 -23.81 14.40 5.28
N GLY A 176 -23.72 15.41 6.16
CA GLY A 176 -24.02 15.29 7.58
C GLY A 176 -23.16 14.22 8.29
N ASP A 177 -23.84 13.27 8.92
CA ASP A 177 -23.22 12.22 9.74
C ASP A 177 -22.68 11.02 8.94
N ALA A 178 -22.83 11.02 7.62
CA ALA A 178 -22.44 9.89 6.76
C ALA A 178 -20.93 9.57 6.83
N ILE A 179 -20.07 10.57 7.01
CA ILE A 179 -18.63 10.37 7.22
C ILE A 179 -18.39 9.46 8.43
N ARG A 180 -19.01 9.78 9.57
CA ARG A 180 -18.88 8.97 10.79
C ARG A 180 -19.41 7.56 10.58
N GLN A 181 -20.54 7.42 9.91
CA GLN A 181 -21.17 6.12 9.64
C GLN A 181 -20.29 5.24 8.72
N VAL A 182 -19.76 5.77 7.62
CA VAL A 182 -18.84 5.04 6.73
C VAL A 182 -17.59 4.60 7.51
N ALA A 183 -16.99 5.52 8.27
CA ALA A 183 -15.81 5.20 9.06
C ALA A 183 -16.08 4.13 10.13
N THR A 184 -17.25 4.18 10.78
CA THR A 184 -17.69 3.18 11.77
C THR A 184 -17.84 1.81 11.11
N VAL A 185 -18.52 1.72 9.98
CA VAL A 185 -18.73 0.44 9.27
C VAL A 185 -17.39 -0.15 8.81
N SER A 186 -16.54 0.64 8.18
CA SER A 186 -15.25 0.18 7.64
C SER A 186 -14.25 -0.19 8.76
N SER A 187 -14.32 0.45 9.93
CA SER A 187 -13.49 0.08 11.09
C SER A 187 -13.97 -1.19 11.82
N GLY A 188 -14.94 -1.92 11.28
CA GLY A 188 -15.54 -3.10 11.93
C GLY A 188 -16.52 -2.74 13.04
N ASN A 189 -17.31 -1.71 12.84
CA ASN A 189 -18.36 -1.21 13.72
C ASN A 189 -17.86 -0.53 15.01
N ASP A 190 -16.69 0.12 14.91
CA ASP A 190 -16.08 0.88 16.00
C ASP A 190 -16.51 2.35 15.94
N GLU A 191 -17.49 2.73 16.81
CA GLU A 191 -18.02 4.09 16.86
C GLU A 191 -17.00 5.14 17.31
N GLU A 192 -16.01 4.74 18.13
CA GLU A 192 -14.97 5.65 18.60
C GLU A 192 -14.06 6.05 17.42
N ILE A 193 -13.64 5.08 16.62
CA ILE A 193 -12.87 5.32 15.39
C ILE A 193 -13.68 6.17 14.41
N GLY A 194 -14.97 5.83 14.21
CA GLY A 194 -15.87 6.59 13.32
C GLY A 194 -15.98 8.06 13.72
N ARG A 195 -16.19 8.33 15.00
CA ARG A 195 -16.26 9.70 15.53
C ARG A 195 -14.94 10.46 15.35
N MET A 196 -13.82 9.80 15.64
CA MET A 196 -12.48 10.41 15.56
C MET A 196 -12.12 10.80 14.11
N ILE A 197 -12.42 9.94 13.14
CA ILE A 197 -12.20 10.23 11.70
C ILE A 197 -13.10 11.37 11.24
N ALA A 198 -14.38 11.38 11.63
CA ALA A 198 -15.28 12.47 11.29
C ALA A 198 -14.81 13.81 11.88
N GLU A 199 -14.33 13.81 13.12
CA GLU A 199 -13.76 15.00 13.77
C GLU A 199 -12.47 15.46 13.07
N ALA A 200 -11.59 14.53 12.70
CA ALA A 200 -10.38 14.83 11.94
C ALA A 200 -10.72 15.49 10.60
N MET A 201 -11.65 14.90 9.84
CA MET A 201 -12.08 15.46 8.54
C MET A 201 -12.78 16.81 8.65
N ALA A 202 -13.50 17.05 9.73
CA ALA A 202 -14.13 18.35 9.97
C ALA A 202 -13.13 19.45 10.33
N LYS A 203 -12.01 19.08 10.98
CA LYS A 203 -10.98 20.05 11.42
C LYS A 203 -9.95 20.35 10.34
N VAL A 204 -9.58 19.35 9.53
CA VAL A 204 -8.75 19.57 8.35
C VAL A 204 -9.67 19.88 7.17
N SER A 205 -9.38 20.90 6.38
CA SER A 205 -10.18 21.22 5.19
C SER A 205 -10.27 20.04 4.22
N ALA A 206 -11.08 20.15 3.16
CA ALA A 206 -11.24 19.10 2.15
C ALA A 206 -9.89 18.62 1.56
N ASP A 207 -8.90 19.51 1.48
CA ASP A 207 -7.53 19.24 1.03
C ASP A 207 -6.57 18.87 2.17
N GLY A 208 -7.07 18.82 3.41
CA GLY A 208 -6.28 18.48 4.60
C GLY A 208 -5.89 17.01 4.66
N VAL A 209 -4.77 16.73 5.29
CA VAL A 209 -4.22 15.37 5.38
C VAL A 209 -4.47 14.78 6.74
N ILE A 210 -4.89 13.52 6.76
CA ILE A 210 -5.02 12.73 7.98
C ILE A 210 -3.99 11.61 7.90
N THR A 211 -3.11 11.52 8.90
CA THR A 211 -2.09 10.47 9.06
C THR A 211 -2.38 9.62 10.29
N VAL A 212 -1.89 8.39 10.28
CA VAL A 212 -2.05 7.45 11.39
C VAL A 212 -0.66 7.09 11.91
N GLU A 213 -0.40 7.38 13.17
CA GLU A 213 0.90 7.11 13.83
C GLU A 213 0.71 6.18 15.03
N GLU A 214 1.74 5.41 15.33
CA GLU A 214 1.77 4.59 16.54
C GLU A 214 2.13 5.45 17.75
N SER A 215 1.44 5.20 18.87
CA SER A 215 1.70 5.87 20.14
C SER A 215 2.15 4.87 21.20
N THR A 216 2.94 5.35 22.14
CA THR A 216 3.29 4.59 23.34
C THR A 216 2.22 4.68 24.43
N SER A 217 1.18 5.50 24.23
CA SER A 217 0.04 5.60 25.15
C SER A 217 -0.92 4.43 24.97
N LEU A 218 -1.79 4.20 25.96
CA LEU A 218 -2.86 3.19 25.86
C LEU A 218 -4.07 3.71 25.10
N ALA A 219 -4.26 5.04 25.08
CA ALA A 219 -5.38 5.70 24.42
C ALA A 219 -5.03 6.10 22.98
N THR A 220 -6.03 6.06 22.11
CA THR A 220 -5.93 6.64 20.77
C THR A 220 -6.37 8.11 20.84
N GLU A 221 -5.55 9.01 20.30
CA GLU A 221 -5.74 10.45 20.39
C GLU A 221 -5.68 11.12 19.01
N LEU A 222 -6.47 12.18 18.83
CA LEU A 222 -6.43 13.02 17.64
C LEU A 222 -5.66 14.31 17.94
N GLU A 223 -4.54 14.50 17.26
CA GLU A 223 -3.75 15.73 17.31
C GLU A 223 -3.86 16.48 15.98
N ILE A 224 -4.05 17.79 16.04
CA ILE A 224 -3.98 18.66 14.86
C ILE A 224 -2.66 19.40 14.92
N THR A 225 -1.89 19.29 13.85
CA THR A 225 -0.58 19.93 13.74
C THR A 225 -0.43 20.56 12.36
N GLU A 226 0.54 21.45 12.24
CA GLU A 226 0.90 22.02 10.95
C GLU A 226 1.54 20.97 10.07
N GLY A 227 1.31 21.08 8.79
CA GLY A 227 1.85 20.15 7.81
C GLY A 227 1.33 20.43 6.42
N MET A 228 1.91 19.76 5.45
CA MET A 228 1.53 19.87 4.05
C MET A 228 1.68 18.53 3.35
N ALA A 229 0.75 18.24 2.45
CA ALA A 229 0.92 17.16 1.49
C ALA A 229 0.88 17.67 0.06
N PHE A 230 1.59 16.95 -0.82
CA PHE A 230 1.61 17.23 -2.26
C PHE A 230 1.81 15.95 -3.07
N ASP A 231 1.33 15.97 -4.33
CA ASP A 231 1.27 14.82 -5.23
C ASP A 231 2.60 14.60 -5.95
N ARG A 232 3.64 14.26 -5.20
CA ARG A 232 4.94 13.81 -5.70
C ARG A 232 5.48 12.75 -4.76
N GLY A 233 5.80 11.58 -5.29
CA GLY A 233 6.39 10.48 -4.53
C GLY A 233 7.92 10.43 -4.64
N TYR A 234 8.50 9.37 -4.11
CA TYR A 234 9.94 9.16 -4.12
C TYR A 234 10.49 9.03 -5.54
N SER A 235 11.67 9.60 -5.79
CA SER A 235 12.37 9.54 -7.09
C SER A 235 12.88 8.14 -7.43
N SER A 236 12.97 7.24 -6.47
CA SER A 236 13.39 5.85 -6.67
C SER A 236 12.71 4.91 -5.66
N PRO A 237 12.22 3.73 -6.10
CA PRO A 237 11.66 2.71 -5.19
C PRO A 237 12.67 2.20 -4.15
N TYR A 238 13.96 2.35 -4.40
CA TYR A 238 15.00 1.95 -3.47
C TYR A 238 15.08 2.82 -2.20
N PHE A 239 14.37 3.97 -2.16
CA PHE A 239 14.24 4.79 -0.97
C PHE A 239 13.22 4.25 0.04
N VAL A 240 12.37 3.32 -0.35
CA VAL A 240 11.37 2.69 0.50
C VAL A 240 12.01 2.12 1.77
N THR A 241 11.44 2.46 2.92
CA THR A 241 11.84 1.95 4.25
C THR A 241 10.91 0.86 4.74
N ASP A 242 9.62 0.95 4.40
CA ASP A 242 8.59 -0.05 4.68
C ASP A 242 8.17 -0.74 3.38
N GLN A 243 8.62 -1.97 3.18
CA GLN A 243 8.35 -2.75 1.95
C GLN A 243 6.89 -3.22 1.87
N GLU A 244 6.22 -3.43 2.99
CA GLU A 244 4.83 -3.87 3.04
C GLU A 244 3.90 -2.76 2.55
N ARG A 245 4.16 -1.53 3.03
CA ARG A 245 3.40 -0.33 2.68
C ARG A 245 3.91 0.38 1.44
N ARG A 246 5.10 0.01 0.95
CA ARG A 246 5.81 0.67 -0.16
C ARG A 246 5.99 2.17 0.08
N GLU A 247 6.27 2.54 1.31
CA GLU A 247 6.49 3.92 1.71
C GLU A 247 7.88 4.14 2.31
N CYS A 248 8.33 5.39 2.28
CA CYS A 248 9.50 5.85 2.98
C CYS A 248 9.03 6.75 4.12
N ALA A 249 9.23 6.32 5.37
CA ALA A 249 8.86 7.05 6.56
C ALA A 249 10.12 7.49 7.33
N PHE A 250 10.18 8.77 7.66
CA PHE A 250 11.26 9.39 8.42
C PHE A 250 10.71 10.15 9.61
N ASP A 251 11.24 9.87 10.79
CA ASP A 251 10.95 10.64 11.99
C ASP A 251 12.10 11.63 12.28
N ASN A 252 11.75 12.82 12.73
CA ASN A 252 12.69 13.89 13.04
C ASN A 252 13.67 14.20 11.89
N ALA A 253 13.14 14.31 10.69
CA ALA A 253 13.90 14.45 9.46
C ALA A 253 14.42 15.88 9.24
N LEU A 254 15.54 15.98 8.52
CA LEU A 254 16.03 17.22 7.92
C LEU A 254 15.53 17.34 6.48
N LEU A 255 15.34 18.58 5.99
CA LEU A 255 14.91 18.87 4.63
C LEU A 255 15.90 19.79 3.92
N LEU A 256 16.40 19.35 2.77
CA LEU A 256 17.11 20.19 1.82
C LEU A 256 16.13 20.59 0.71
N ILE A 257 15.91 21.88 0.50
CA ILE A 257 14.97 22.41 -0.48
C ILE A 257 15.71 23.23 -1.54
N THR A 258 15.59 22.84 -2.80
CA THR A 258 16.21 23.55 -3.93
C THR A 258 15.32 23.54 -5.17
N ASP A 259 15.39 24.59 -5.96
CA ASP A 259 14.75 24.67 -7.27
C ASP A 259 15.63 24.10 -8.40
N ARG A 260 16.84 23.64 -8.08
CA ARG A 260 17.81 23.11 -9.04
C ARG A 260 17.62 21.63 -9.32
N LYS A 261 18.12 21.23 -10.48
CA LYS A 261 18.33 19.83 -10.84
C LYS A 261 19.68 19.37 -10.29
N ILE A 262 19.71 18.16 -9.73
CA ILE A 262 20.90 17.58 -9.10
C ILE A 262 21.30 16.34 -9.89
N SER A 263 22.40 16.42 -10.61
CA SER A 263 22.94 15.32 -11.42
C SER A 263 24.29 14.83 -10.89
N ALA A 264 25.12 15.74 -10.36
CA ALA A 264 26.43 15.43 -9.79
C ALA A 264 26.35 15.29 -8.27
N ILE A 265 27.00 14.27 -7.72
CA ILE A 265 27.02 14.06 -6.27
C ILE A 265 27.94 15.06 -5.56
N ALA A 266 28.93 15.58 -6.24
CA ALA A 266 29.93 16.49 -5.66
C ALA A 266 29.31 17.69 -4.96
N ASP A 267 28.24 18.25 -5.51
CA ASP A 267 27.54 19.40 -4.94
C ASP A 267 26.83 19.09 -3.62
N LEU A 268 26.48 17.82 -3.39
CA LEU A 268 25.79 17.36 -2.18
C LEU A 268 26.73 16.87 -1.08
N ILE A 269 27.99 16.55 -1.37
CA ILE A 269 28.92 15.94 -0.41
C ILE A 269 28.98 16.72 0.90
N PRO A 270 29.17 18.06 0.92
CA PRO A 270 29.30 18.80 2.16
C PRO A 270 28.06 18.68 3.07
N VAL A 271 26.87 18.76 2.48
CA VAL A 271 25.61 18.65 3.25
C VAL A 271 25.36 17.22 3.71
N LEU A 272 25.67 16.21 2.89
CA LEU A 272 25.53 14.80 3.25
C LEU A 272 26.47 14.39 4.39
N GLU A 273 27.71 14.88 4.39
CA GLU A 273 28.65 14.68 5.50
C GLU A 273 28.19 15.35 6.78
N ALA A 274 27.64 16.57 6.69
CA ALA A 274 27.10 17.28 7.83
C ALA A 274 25.90 16.55 8.42
N VAL A 275 24.96 16.10 7.59
CA VAL A 275 23.76 15.35 7.98
C VAL A 275 24.13 13.99 8.58
N SER A 276 25.07 13.26 7.97
CA SER A 276 25.52 11.95 8.46
C SER A 276 26.03 12.02 9.91
N LYS A 277 26.69 13.12 10.30
CA LYS A 277 27.16 13.33 11.68
C LYS A 277 26.03 13.52 12.69
N THR A 278 24.84 13.95 12.23
CA THR A 278 23.67 14.14 13.10
C THR A 278 22.90 12.86 13.35
N GLY A 279 23.06 11.85 12.48
CA GLY A 279 22.28 10.62 12.49
C GLY A 279 20.80 10.79 12.09
N ARG A 280 20.37 12.00 11.70
CA ARG A 280 18.99 12.29 11.31
C ARG A 280 18.75 11.94 9.83
N PRO A 281 17.54 11.47 9.47
CA PRO A 281 17.17 11.28 8.08
C PRO A 281 17.16 12.59 7.30
N LEU A 282 17.42 12.52 5.99
CA LEU A 282 17.37 13.67 5.08
C LEU A 282 16.38 13.44 3.96
N LEU A 283 15.44 14.37 3.79
CA LEU A 283 14.64 14.50 2.56
C LEU A 283 15.27 15.58 1.67
N ILE A 284 15.49 15.26 0.40
CA ILE A 284 15.92 16.20 -0.63
C ILE A 284 14.72 16.52 -1.53
N LEU A 285 14.26 17.78 -1.50
CA LEU A 285 13.28 18.33 -2.40
C LEU A 285 13.98 19.16 -3.46
N SER A 286 13.94 18.71 -4.72
CA SER A 286 14.62 19.38 -5.83
C SER A 286 13.78 19.35 -7.10
N GLU A 287 14.16 20.10 -8.14
CA GLU A 287 13.53 19.95 -9.45
C GLU A 287 13.60 18.50 -9.93
N GLU A 288 14.77 17.88 -9.83
CA GLU A 288 15.01 16.48 -10.14
C GLU A 288 16.35 16.04 -9.55
N VAL A 289 16.40 14.82 -9.04
CA VAL A 289 17.66 14.12 -8.72
C VAL A 289 17.82 12.98 -9.70
N GLU A 290 18.92 12.96 -10.43
CA GLU A 290 19.17 11.95 -11.47
C GLU A 290 20.64 11.52 -11.56
N GLY A 291 20.94 10.58 -12.46
CA GLY A 291 22.29 10.18 -12.82
C GLY A 291 23.11 9.69 -11.64
N GLU A 292 24.34 10.19 -11.53
CA GLU A 292 25.30 9.81 -10.50
C GLU A 292 24.80 10.15 -9.09
N ALA A 293 24.16 11.31 -8.92
CA ALA A 293 23.66 11.75 -7.63
C ALA A 293 22.61 10.76 -7.09
N LEU A 294 21.61 10.39 -7.91
CA LEU A 294 20.59 9.44 -7.51
C LEU A 294 21.17 8.06 -7.17
N ALA A 295 22.08 7.55 -8.02
CA ALA A 295 22.69 6.25 -7.80
C ALA A 295 23.50 6.21 -6.49
N THR A 296 24.26 7.27 -6.21
CA THR A 296 25.07 7.37 -4.99
C THR A 296 24.21 7.47 -3.73
N LEU A 297 23.11 8.24 -3.77
CA LEU A 297 22.16 8.32 -2.64
C LEU A 297 21.55 6.95 -2.35
N VAL A 298 21.09 6.22 -3.38
CA VAL A 298 20.53 4.87 -3.25
C VAL A 298 21.56 3.90 -2.65
N VAL A 299 22.79 3.92 -3.13
CA VAL A 299 23.86 3.03 -2.61
C VAL A 299 24.14 3.32 -1.14
N ASN A 300 24.27 4.58 -0.73
CA ASN A 300 24.52 4.94 0.66
C ASN A 300 23.35 4.59 1.58
N LYS A 301 22.12 4.78 1.13
CA LYS A 301 20.91 4.35 1.85
C LYS A 301 20.89 2.83 2.05
N ASN A 302 21.15 2.05 0.99
CA ASN A 302 21.13 0.59 1.06
C ASN A 302 22.27 0.02 1.92
N ARG A 303 23.39 0.73 2.03
CA ARG A 303 24.49 0.40 2.94
C ARG A 303 24.23 0.81 4.40
N GLY A 304 23.12 1.51 4.67
CA GLY A 304 22.81 2.01 6.00
C GLY A 304 23.70 3.17 6.49
N VAL A 305 24.51 3.76 5.60
CA VAL A 305 25.39 4.87 5.93
C VAL A 305 24.61 6.16 6.11
N LEU A 306 23.54 6.33 5.32
CA LEU A 306 22.72 7.53 5.32
C LEU A 306 21.24 7.16 5.14
N GLN A 307 20.38 7.70 6.00
CA GLN A 307 18.93 7.62 5.79
C GLN A 307 18.53 8.82 4.91
N VAL A 308 18.26 8.57 3.64
CA VAL A 308 17.98 9.63 2.67
C VAL A 308 16.90 9.21 1.70
N ALA A 309 16.09 10.17 1.29
CA ALA A 309 15.17 10.05 0.16
C ALA A 309 15.21 11.34 -0.67
N ALA A 310 14.90 11.21 -1.96
CA ALA A 310 14.75 12.32 -2.87
C ALA A 310 13.35 12.32 -3.46
N VAL A 311 12.75 13.50 -3.53
CA VAL A 311 11.41 13.75 -4.07
C VAL A 311 11.49 14.94 -5.02
N ARG A 312 10.74 14.84 -6.12
CA ARG A 312 10.61 15.93 -7.07
C ARG A 312 9.73 17.04 -6.50
N ALA A 313 10.18 18.29 -6.61
CA ALA A 313 9.42 19.46 -6.17
C ALA A 313 8.05 19.55 -6.86
N PRO A 314 6.98 19.91 -6.13
CA PRO A 314 5.64 20.06 -6.70
C PRO A 314 5.56 21.30 -7.60
N GLY A 315 4.71 21.24 -8.63
CA GLY A 315 4.49 22.35 -9.58
C GLY A 315 5.59 22.48 -10.65
N PHE A 316 5.47 23.54 -11.46
CA PHE A 316 6.39 23.88 -12.56
C PHE A 316 6.61 25.40 -12.58
N GLY A 317 7.79 25.85 -13.03
CA GLY A 317 8.12 27.27 -13.18
C GLY A 317 7.95 28.05 -11.87
N ASP A 318 7.33 29.22 -11.93
CA ASP A 318 7.14 30.11 -10.77
C ASP A 318 6.27 29.48 -9.67
N ARG A 319 5.34 28.60 -10.03
CA ARG A 319 4.55 27.85 -9.06
C ARG A 319 5.40 26.90 -8.25
N ARG A 320 6.38 26.24 -8.86
CA ARG A 320 7.33 25.39 -8.13
C ARG A 320 8.09 26.22 -7.10
N LYS A 321 8.59 27.39 -7.49
CA LYS A 321 9.27 28.32 -6.57
C LYS A 321 8.36 28.74 -5.41
N ALA A 322 7.11 29.07 -5.69
CA ALA A 322 6.13 29.43 -4.67
C ALA A 322 5.84 28.29 -3.69
N MET A 323 5.66 27.04 -4.21
CA MET A 323 5.43 25.85 -3.38
C MET A 323 6.66 25.49 -2.53
N LEU A 324 7.86 25.58 -3.10
CA LEU A 324 9.10 25.38 -2.34
C LEU A 324 9.27 26.41 -1.23
N ALA A 325 8.91 27.68 -1.48
CA ALA A 325 8.92 28.73 -0.46
C ALA A 325 7.89 28.44 0.65
N ASP A 326 6.71 27.93 0.32
CA ASP A 326 5.69 27.56 1.29
C ASP A 326 6.15 26.40 2.18
N ILE A 327 6.79 25.36 1.59
CA ILE A 327 7.38 24.23 2.33
C ILE A 327 8.56 24.71 3.20
N ALA A 328 9.38 25.61 2.69
CA ALA A 328 10.50 26.17 3.43
C ALA A 328 10.04 26.93 4.68
N ILE A 329 9.01 27.75 4.56
CA ILE A 329 8.42 28.48 5.70
C ILE A 329 7.83 27.50 6.73
N LEU A 330 7.16 26.45 6.27
CA LEU A 330 6.57 25.42 7.13
C LEU A 330 7.62 24.67 7.95
N THR A 331 8.80 24.42 7.37
CA THR A 331 9.86 23.58 7.96
C THR A 331 11.04 24.34 8.51
N GLY A 332 11.06 25.67 8.34
CA GLY A 332 12.17 26.53 8.72
C GLY A 332 13.41 26.40 7.83
N ALA A 333 13.24 25.86 6.61
CA ALA A 333 14.33 25.73 5.64
C ALA A 333 14.63 27.02 4.91
N THR A 334 15.83 27.10 4.34
CA THR A 334 16.17 28.07 3.30
C THR A 334 16.08 27.41 1.93
N VAL A 335 15.40 28.06 0.97
CA VAL A 335 15.36 27.57 -0.41
C VAL A 335 16.68 27.87 -1.10
N VAL A 336 17.41 26.83 -1.49
CA VAL A 336 18.66 26.98 -2.24
C VAL A 336 18.34 27.22 -3.71
N SER A 337 18.46 28.46 -4.17
CA SER A 337 18.12 28.86 -5.54
C SER A 337 19.16 29.81 -6.14
N GLU A 338 19.15 29.90 -7.49
CA GLU A 338 19.99 30.89 -8.19
C GLU A 338 19.60 32.32 -7.87
N ASP A 339 18.30 32.57 -7.69
CA ASP A 339 17.78 33.89 -7.36
C ASP A 339 18.33 34.41 -6.02
N GLN A 340 18.70 33.52 -5.11
CA GLN A 340 19.33 33.85 -3.82
C GLN A 340 20.86 33.78 -3.85
N ALA A 341 21.46 33.53 -5.02
CA ALA A 341 22.90 33.35 -5.20
C ALA A 341 23.51 32.26 -4.29
N MET A 342 22.69 31.28 -3.87
CA MET A 342 23.12 30.13 -3.06
C MET A 342 23.45 28.94 -3.96
N THR A 343 24.54 28.25 -3.58
CA THR A 343 24.98 27.01 -4.26
C THR A 343 24.94 25.85 -3.26
N LEU A 344 24.66 24.63 -3.75
CA LEU A 344 24.49 23.44 -2.91
C LEU A 344 25.73 23.09 -2.09
N ASP A 345 26.92 23.39 -2.60
CA ASP A 345 28.21 23.16 -1.94
C ASP A 345 28.44 24.04 -0.69
N LYS A 346 27.64 25.10 -0.53
CA LYS A 346 27.74 26.03 0.62
C LYS A 346 26.64 25.83 1.66
N VAL A 347 25.73 24.89 1.42
CA VAL A 347 24.60 24.63 2.33
C VAL A 347 25.12 24.03 3.64
N GLY A 348 24.75 24.65 4.76
CA GLY A 348 25.02 24.16 6.10
C GLY A 348 23.79 23.56 6.78
N LEU A 349 23.97 23.01 7.98
CA LEU A 349 22.86 22.46 8.77
C LEU A 349 21.79 23.50 9.12
N ASN A 350 22.18 24.78 9.23
CA ASN A 350 21.26 25.88 9.56
C ASN A 350 20.33 26.26 8.40
N ASP A 351 20.66 25.86 7.17
CA ASP A 351 19.85 26.09 5.98
C ASP A 351 18.84 24.98 5.75
N LEU A 352 19.01 23.85 6.47
CA LEU A 352 18.09 22.72 6.37
C LEU A 352 16.86 22.96 7.26
N GLY A 353 15.70 22.64 6.70
CA GLY A 353 14.47 22.56 7.46
C GLY A 353 14.40 21.32 8.35
N SER A 354 13.41 21.31 9.23
CA SER A 354 13.11 20.16 10.08
C SER A 354 11.63 19.80 10.04
N ALA A 355 11.34 18.51 10.10
CA ALA A 355 9.99 17.98 10.21
C ALA A 355 9.94 16.89 11.27
N ARG A 356 8.82 16.84 12.01
CA ARG A 356 8.58 15.78 13.00
C ARG A 356 8.47 14.42 12.31
N ARG A 357 7.73 14.37 11.21
CA ARG A 357 7.56 13.16 10.40
C ARG A 357 7.42 13.49 8.92
N ILE A 358 7.97 12.64 8.09
CA ILE A 358 7.79 12.69 6.64
C ILE A 358 7.40 11.30 6.17
N THR A 359 6.31 11.22 5.40
CA THR A 359 5.86 9.98 4.77
C THR A 359 5.81 10.19 3.27
N ILE A 360 6.54 9.35 2.51
CA ILE A 360 6.63 9.43 1.06
C ILE A 360 6.14 8.12 0.48
N THR A 361 5.09 8.18 -0.28
CA THR A 361 4.57 7.05 -1.07
C THR A 361 5.11 7.12 -2.51
N LYS A 362 4.63 6.25 -3.37
CA LYS A 362 4.94 6.30 -4.80
C LYS A 362 4.48 7.61 -5.46
N ASP A 363 3.34 8.15 -5.01
CA ASP A 363 2.63 9.23 -5.70
C ASP A 363 2.50 10.52 -4.87
N SER A 364 2.77 10.47 -3.57
CA SER A 364 2.57 11.60 -2.66
C SER A 364 3.64 11.71 -1.59
N THR A 365 3.81 12.93 -1.06
CA THR A 365 4.66 13.23 0.10
C THR A 365 3.86 14.04 1.11
N THR A 366 3.88 13.59 2.37
CA THR A 366 3.28 14.28 3.50
C THR A 366 4.37 14.72 4.47
N ILE A 367 4.39 16.00 4.82
CA ILE A 367 5.32 16.61 5.77
C ILE A 367 4.50 17.07 6.98
N VAL A 368 4.81 16.53 8.15
CA VAL A 368 4.26 16.95 9.45
C VAL A 368 5.32 17.83 10.12
N ALA A 369 5.00 19.10 10.29
CA ALA A 369 5.95 20.05 10.85
C ALA A 369 6.17 19.85 12.38
N SER A 370 7.23 20.44 12.90
CA SER A 370 7.54 20.44 14.35
C SER A 370 6.65 21.40 15.16
N GLY A 371 5.94 22.32 14.49
CA GLY A 371 5.09 23.34 15.12
C GLY A 371 5.84 24.62 15.55
N ASP A 372 7.14 24.73 15.24
CA ASP A 372 7.97 25.85 15.67
C ASP A 372 7.77 27.13 14.82
N HIS A 373 7.09 27.03 13.65
CA HIS A 373 6.99 28.09 12.65
C HIS A 373 5.57 28.65 12.45
N GLN A 374 4.65 28.45 13.40
CA GLN A 374 3.22 28.81 13.30
C GLN A 374 2.99 30.26 12.88
N ASN A 375 3.71 31.21 13.46
CA ASN A 375 3.56 32.61 13.12
C ASN A 375 3.98 32.90 11.68
N ALA A 376 5.07 32.30 11.21
CA ALA A 376 5.55 32.47 9.84
C ALA A 376 4.58 31.86 8.81
N VAL A 377 3.96 30.72 9.13
CA VAL A 377 2.91 30.10 8.32
C VAL A 377 1.66 30.98 8.26
N ALA A 378 1.21 31.51 9.40
CA ALA A 378 0.06 32.42 9.46
C ALA A 378 0.29 33.70 8.64
N ASP A 379 1.48 34.32 8.75
CA ASP A 379 1.87 35.48 7.95
C ASP A 379 1.92 35.17 6.47
N ARG A 380 2.41 33.97 6.11
CA ARG A 380 2.42 33.52 4.70
C ARG A 380 1.01 33.34 4.14
N VAL A 381 0.11 32.70 4.88
CA VAL A 381 -1.30 32.55 4.51
C VAL A 381 -1.96 33.92 4.33
N ALA A 382 -1.70 34.87 5.23
CA ALA A 382 -2.21 36.23 5.11
C ALA A 382 -1.66 36.96 3.88
N ALA A 383 -0.40 36.70 3.49
CA ALA A 383 0.19 37.25 2.29
C ALA A 383 -0.47 36.68 1.02
N ILE A 384 -0.68 35.35 0.97
CA ILE A 384 -1.34 34.70 -0.17
C ILE A 384 -2.81 35.16 -0.30
N ARG A 385 -3.53 35.38 0.81
CA ARG A 385 -4.90 35.92 0.79
C ARG A 385 -4.94 37.32 0.17
N ARG A 386 -3.99 38.19 0.51
CA ARG A 386 -3.89 39.52 -0.13
C ARG A 386 -3.59 39.44 -1.63
N GLU A 387 -2.79 38.47 -2.05
CA GLU A 387 -2.53 38.21 -3.47
C GLU A 387 -3.80 37.70 -4.17
N LEU A 388 -4.57 36.81 -3.52
CA LEU A 388 -5.87 36.30 -4.00
C LEU A 388 -6.89 37.42 -4.23
N ASP A 389 -6.96 38.37 -3.30
CA ASP A 389 -7.90 39.51 -3.39
C ASP A 389 -7.58 40.45 -4.58
N ASN A 390 -6.32 40.50 -5.01
CA ASN A 390 -5.84 41.36 -6.10
C ASN A 390 -5.71 40.63 -7.46
N THR A 391 -6.00 39.33 -7.49
CA THR A 391 -5.84 38.52 -8.71
C THR A 391 -7.12 38.47 -9.50
N GLU A 392 -7.05 38.85 -10.81
CA GLU A 392 -8.18 38.85 -11.75
C GLU A 392 -8.35 37.50 -12.49
N SER A 393 -7.31 36.69 -12.58
CA SER A 393 -7.31 35.39 -13.27
C SER A 393 -8.00 34.30 -12.42
N ASP A 394 -9.10 33.77 -12.92
CA ASP A 394 -9.81 32.66 -12.24
C ASP A 394 -8.91 31.45 -11.98
N TYR A 395 -8.01 31.15 -12.90
CA TYR A 395 -7.06 30.06 -12.76
C TYR A 395 -6.02 30.31 -11.65
N ASP A 396 -5.48 31.54 -11.57
CA ASP A 396 -4.53 31.88 -10.53
C ASP A 396 -5.23 31.98 -9.16
N ARG A 397 -6.48 32.46 -9.13
CA ARG A 397 -7.33 32.43 -7.93
C ARG A 397 -7.51 31.01 -7.40
N GLU A 398 -7.82 30.05 -8.27
CA GLU A 398 -7.94 28.63 -7.89
C GLU A 398 -6.63 28.11 -7.28
N LYS A 399 -5.49 28.42 -7.88
CA LYS A 399 -4.17 27.96 -7.41
C LYS A 399 -3.72 28.64 -6.11
N LEU A 400 -4.07 29.89 -5.91
CA LEU A 400 -3.85 30.58 -4.63
C LEU A 400 -4.73 30.00 -3.52
N MET A 401 -5.99 29.68 -3.82
CA MET A 401 -6.88 29.00 -2.88
C MET A 401 -6.35 27.61 -2.50
N GLU A 402 -5.85 26.83 -3.47
CA GLU A 402 -5.22 25.53 -3.21
C GLU A 402 -4.00 25.67 -2.27
N ARG A 403 -3.14 26.66 -2.46
CA ARG A 403 -1.99 26.91 -1.60
C ARG A 403 -2.41 27.30 -0.18
N ILE A 404 -3.43 28.17 -0.06
CA ILE A 404 -3.99 28.52 1.26
C ILE A 404 -4.54 27.28 1.96
N ALA A 405 -5.31 26.45 1.25
CA ALA A 405 -5.88 25.22 1.82
C ALA A 405 -4.80 24.27 2.31
N LYS A 406 -3.72 24.08 1.54
CA LYS A 406 -2.59 23.21 1.94
C LYS A 406 -1.80 23.75 3.14
N LEU A 407 -1.60 25.07 3.24
CA LEU A 407 -0.89 25.68 4.37
C LEU A 407 -1.74 25.81 5.64
N ALA A 408 -3.03 26.22 5.47
CA ALA A 408 -3.92 26.49 6.60
C ALA A 408 -4.67 25.23 7.08
N GLY A 409 -4.81 24.21 6.23
CA GLY A 409 -5.55 22.98 6.54
C GLY A 409 -4.88 22.10 7.58
N GLY A 410 -3.57 22.20 7.71
CA GLY A 410 -2.79 21.39 8.64
C GLY A 410 -2.83 19.88 8.34
N VAL A 411 -2.33 19.10 9.27
CA VAL A 411 -2.39 17.63 9.27
C VAL A 411 -3.05 17.15 10.55
N ALA A 412 -4.09 16.33 10.42
CA ALA A 412 -4.64 15.60 11.55
C ALA A 412 -3.83 14.31 11.74
N VAL A 413 -3.30 14.10 12.92
CA VAL A 413 -2.50 12.92 13.28
C VAL A 413 -3.32 12.09 14.26
N ILE A 414 -3.75 10.90 13.85
CA ILE A 414 -4.37 9.92 14.73
C ILE A 414 -3.26 9.08 15.35
N LYS A 415 -2.98 9.33 16.62
CA LYS A 415 -2.00 8.59 17.41
C LYS A 415 -2.67 7.37 18.02
N VAL A 416 -2.37 6.20 17.47
CA VAL A 416 -3.01 4.93 17.88
C VAL A 416 -2.31 4.38 19.10
N GLY A 417 -3.07 4.16 20.18
CA GLY A 417 -2.62 3.50 21.38
C GLY A 417 -3.29 2.14 21.59
N ALA A 418 -2.57 1.20 22.18
CA ALA A 418 -3.11 -0.10 22.57
C ALA A 418 -2.24 -0.78 23.66
N PRO A 419 -2.79 -1.75 24.43
CA PRO A 419 -2.05 -2.47 25.47
C PRO A 419 -0.95 -3.38 24.94
N THR A 420 -1.09 -3.90 23.72
CA THR A 420 -0.15 -4.85 23.10
C THR A 420 0.20 -4.42 21.68
N GLU A 421 1.40 -4.82 21.22
CA GLU A 421 1.85 -4.51 19.85
C GLU A 421 0.91 -5.12 18.79
N THR A 422 0.42 -6.32 19.00
CA THR A 422 -0.53 -6.99 18.10
C THR A 422 -1.83 -6.22 17.99
N GLU A 423 -2.38 -5.76 19.11
CA GLU A 423 -3.61 -4.94 19.13
C GLU A 423 -3.37 -3.58 18.50
N LEU A 424 -2.21 -2.95 18.75
CA LEU A 424 -1.81 -1.69 18.15
C LEU A 424 -1.81 -1.77 16.62
N LYS A 425 -1.16 -2.79 16.07
CA LYS A 425 -1.12 -3.03 14.61
C LYS A 425 -2.51 -3.25 14.03
N ASN A 426 -3.33 -4.07 14.68
CA ASN A 426 -4.69 -4.34 14.24
C ASN A 426 -5.56 -3.05 14.27
N ARG A 427 -5.51 -2.29 15.36
CA ARG A 427 -6.27 -1.03 15.49
C ARG A 427 -5.83 0.00 14.46
N LYS A 428 -4.53 0.09 14.19
CA LYS A 428 -3.96 0.97 13.17
C LYS A 428 -4.47 0.61 11.77
N LEU A 429 -4.43 -0.67 11.37
CA LEU A 429 -4.96 -1.13 10.08
C LEU A 429 -6.45 -0.79 9.93
N ARG A 430 -7.26 -1.02 10.96
CA ARG A 430 -8.69 -0.68 10.95
C ARG A 430 -8.95 0.82 10.78
N ILE A 431 -8.15 1.67 11.42
CA ILE A 431 -8.24 3.13 11.27
C ILE A 431 -7.83 3.55 9.85
N GLU A 432 -6.78 2.96 9.30
CA GLU A 432 -6.33 3.22 7.92
C GLU A 432 -7.39 2.82 6.90
N ASP A 433 -8.00 1.64 7.03
CA ASP A 433 -9.08 1.18 6.16
C ASP A 433 -10.30 2.11 6.24
N ALA A 434 -10.70 2.48 7.46
CA ALA A 434 -11.81 3.40 7.68
C ALA A 434 -11.54 4.80 7.09
N LEU A 435 -10.31 5.30 7.21
CA LEU A 435 -9.90 6.56 6.60
C LEU A 435 -9.95 6.52 5.07
N ASN A 436 -9.45 5.42 4.48
CA ASN A 436 -9.46 5.24 3.03
C ASN A 436 -10.89 5.07 2.49
N ALA A 437 -11.74 4.28 3.16
CA ALA A 437 -13.15 4.16 2.81
C ALA A 437 -13.89 5.50 2.88
N THR A 438 -13.58 6.31 3.89
CA THR A 438 -14.18 7.65 4.04
C THR A 438 -13.74 8.60 2.92
N ARG A 439 -12.46 8.60 2.54
CA ARG A 439 -11.97 9.35 1.37
C ARG A 439 -12.65 8.89 0.08
N ALA A 440 -12.74 7.57 -0.12
CA ALA A 440 -13.43 7.00 -1.28
C ALA A 440 -14.92 7.38 -1.33
N ALA A 441 -15.57 7.49 -0.16
CA ALA A 441 -16.95 7.95 -0.06
C ALA A 441 -17.11 9.43 -0.41
N VAL A 442 -16.17 10.28 0.01
CA VAL A 442 -16.18 11.70 -0.37
C VAL A 442 -15.99 11.88 -1.88
N GLU A 443 -15.16 11.03 -2.52
CA GLU A 443 -14.87 11.11 -3.96
C GLU A 443 -16.04 10.65 -4.85
N GLU A 444 -16.67 9.51 -4.55
CA GLU A 444 -17.69 8.89 -5.43
C GLU A 444 -19.05 8.68 -4.74
N GLY A 445 -19.21 9.15 -3.51
CA GLY A 445 -20.45 9.02 -2.74
C GLY A 445 -20.59 7.69 -2.02
N ILE A 446 -21.76 7.49 -1.45
CA ILE A 446 -22.16 6.36 -0.61
C ILE A 446 -23.35 5.59 -1.20
N ILE A 447 -23.38 4.31 -0.90
CA ILE A 447 -24.49 3.39 -1.24
C ILE A 447 -24.89 2.57 -0.02
N ALA A 448 -26.04 1.89 -0.09
CA ALA A 448 -26.43 0.92 0.94
C ALA A 448 -25.37 -0.20 1.03
N GLY A 449 -24.89 -0.43 2.25
CA GLY A 449 -23.81 -1.38 2.53
C GLY A 449 -24.27 -2.83 2.64
N GLY A 450 -23.41 -3.65 3.27
CA GLY A 450 -23.71 -5.05 3.56
C GLY A 450 -23.91 -5.92 2.32
N GLY A 451 -23.42 -5.51 1.14
CA GLY A 451 -23.63 -6.20 -0.13
C GLY A 451 -25.02 -6.05 -0.74
N SER A 452 -25.93 -5.30 -0.10
CA SER A 452 -27.32 -5.14 -0.51
C SER A 452 -27.44 -4.47 -1.88
N THR A 453 -26.64 -3.42 -2.14
CA THR A 453 -26.66 -2.71 -3.42
C THR A 453 -26.28 -3.63 -4.58
N LEU A 454 -25.24 -4.47 -4.43
CA LEU A 454 -24.86 -5.44 -5.47
C LEU A 454 -25.96 -6.47 -5.73
N LEU A 455 -26.59 -7.00 -4.68
CA LEU A 455 -27.68 -7.96 -4.81
C LEU A 455 -28.89 -7.37 -5.53
N GLN A 456 -29.27 -6.12 -5.22
CA GLN A 456 -30.37 -5.42 -5.90
C GLN A 456 -30.05 -5.07 -7.36
N LEU A 457 -28.78 -4.80 -7.69
CA LEU A 457 -28.35 -4.57 -9.07
C LEU A 457 -28.37 -5.85 -9.91
N ALA A 458 -28.26 -7.03 -9.28
CA ALA A 458 -28.33 -8.30 -9.96
C ALA A 458 -29.67 -8.49 -10.72
N ASP A 459 -30.79 -8.05 -10.14
CA ASP A 459 -32.10 -8.18 -10.77
C ASP A 459 -32.22 -7.27 -12.03
N GLY A 460 -31.48 -6.16 -12.07
CA GLY A 460 -31.40 -5.30 -13.26
C GLY A 460 -30.67 -5.94 -14.47
N LEU A 461 -29.97 -7.05 -14.29
CA LEU A 461 -29.26 -7.75 -15.36
C LEU A 461 -30.15 -8.68 -16.21
N ASP A 462 -31.41 -8.95 -15.81
CA ASP A 462 -32.33 -9.82 -16.55
C ASP A 462 -32.59 -9.31 -17.98
N GLY A 463 -32.78 -8.00 -18.15
CA GLY A 463 -32.95 -7.36 -19.44
C GLY A 463 -31.72 -7.49 -20.35
N LEU A 464 -30.53 -7.32 -19.77
CA LEU A 464 -29.27 -7.52 -20.49
C LEU A 464 -29.07 -8.98 -20.88
N ALA A 465 -29.34 -9.92 -19.97
CA ALA A 465 -29.27 -11.35 -20.25
C ALA A 465 -30.23 -11.76 -21.35
N ALA A 466 -31.44 -11.21 -21.41
CA ALA A 466 -32.41 -11.46 -22.47
C ALA A 466 -31.95 -10.89 -23.82
N SER A 467 -31.23 -9.78 -23.85
CA SER A 467 -30.70 -9.18 -25.09
C SER A 467 -29.45 -9.90 -25.64
N CYS A 468 -28.74 -10.66 -24.80
CA CYS A 468 -27.58 -11.45 -25.17
C CYS A 468 -28.00 -12.87 -25.62
N SER A 469 -27.15 -13.56 -26.42
CA SER A 469 -27.36 -14.92 -26.86
C SER A 469 -26.16 -15.82 -26.58
N GLY A 470 -26.38 -17.14 -26.50
CA GLY A 470 -25.31 -18.12 -26.29
C GLY A 470 -24.45 -17.83 -25.08
N ASP A 471 -23.13 -17.92 -25.24
CA ASP A 471 -22.17 -17.81 -24.16
C ASP A 471 -22.05 -16.40 -23.56
N GLU A 472 -22.42 -15.35 -24.31
CA GLU A 472 -22.50 -13.99 -23.75
C GLU A 472 -23.60 -13.89 -22.69
N ARG A 473 -24.78 -14.52 -22.95
CA ARG A 473 -25.83 -14.60 -21.92
C ARG A 473 -25.35 -15.34 -20.68
N THR A 474 -24.61 -16.43 -20.87
CA THR A 474 -24.02 -17.20 -19.77
C THR A 474 -23.07 -16.29 -18.94
N GLY A 475 -22.25 -15.48 -19.58
CA GLY A 475 -21.36 -14.53 -18.92
C GLY A 475 -22.11 -13.50 -18.07
N VAL A 476 -23.22 -12.94 -18.58
CA VAL A 476 -24.09 -12.03 -17.81
C VAL A 476 -24.67 -12.73 -16.59
N GLN A 477 -25.16 -13.97 -16.75
CA GLN A 477 -25.74 -14.76 -15.66
C GLN A 477 -24.72 -15.15 -14.59
N ILE A 478 -23.46 -15.39 -14.96
CA ILE A 478 -22.36 -15.64 -14.01
C ILE A 478 -22.18 -14.44 -13.10
N VAL A 479 -22.07 -13.24 -13.67
CA VAL A 479 -21.95 -12.01 -12.86
C VAL A 479 -23.19 -11.83 -11.99
N GLN A 480 -24.39 -11.95 -12.56
CA GLN A 480 -25.66 -11.81 -11.84
C GLN A 480 -25.73 -12.69 -10.58
N ARG A 481 -25.33 -13.96 -10.68
CA ARG A 481 -25.33 -14.88 -9.53
C ARG A 481 -24.25 -14.52 -8.52
N SER A 482 -23.07 -14.10 -8.99
CA SER A 482 -21.92 -13.77 -8.13
C SER A 482 -22.13 -12.51 -7.32
N LEU A 483 -22.99 -11.57 -7.76
CA LEU A 483 -23.30 -10.34 -7.00
C LEU A 483 -23.96 -10.63 -5.65
N ALA A 484 -24.53 -11.80 -5.43
CA ALA A 484 -25.07 -12.22 -4.15
C ALA A 484 -24.02 -12.71 -3.15
N ALA A 485 -22.77 -12.95 -3.60
CA ALA A 485 -21.75 -13.58 -2.77
C ALA A 485 -21.36 -12.77 -1.51
N PRO A 486 -21.19 -11.43 -1.55
CA PRO A 486 -20.87 -10.67 -0.35
C PRO A 486 -21.95 -10.77 0.73
N VAL A 487 -23.22 -10.54 0.40
CA VAL A 487 -24.30 -10.63 1.37
C VAL A 487 -24.47 -12.05 1.92
N ARG A 488 -24.28 -13.08 1.08
CA ARG A 488 -24.30 -14.48 1.52
C ARG A 488 -23.22 -14.76 2.54
N GLN A 489 -22.01 -14.27 2.29
CA GLN A 489 -20.89 -14.49 3.21
C GLN A 489 -21.06 -13.73 4.52
N ILE A 490 -21.56 -12.48 4.47
CA ILE A 490 -21.89 -11.70 5.68
C ILE A 490 -22.94 -12.44 6.54
N ALA A 491 -24.02 -12.93 5.91
CA ALA A 491 -25.04 -13.72 6.59
C ALA A 491 -24.48 -15.00 7.22
N THR A 492 -23.65 -15.73 6.46
CA THR A 492 -22.97 -16.95 6.96
C THR A 492 -22.09 -16.66 8.17
N ASN A 493 -21.29 -15.60 8.12
CA ASN A 493 -20.41 -15.19 9.23
C ASN A 493 -21.25 -14.72 10.46
N ALA A 494 -22.45 -14.21 10.22
CA ALA A 494 -23.41 -13.84 11.28
C ALA A 494 -24.14 -15.05 11.90
N GLY A 495 -24.03 -16.25 11.28
CA GLY A 495 -24.74 -17.45 11.71
C GLY A 495 -26.17 -17.56 11.16
N ALA A 496 -26.56 -16.72 10.19
CA ALA A 496 -27.85 -16.75 9.53
C ALA A 496 -27.82 -17.66 8.29
N ASP A 497 -29.01 -18.17 7.88
CA ASP A 497 -29.14 -18.88 6.61
C ASP A 497 -29.04 -17.89 5.44
N ALA A 498 -27.92 -17.99 4.72
CA ALA A 498 -27.60 -17.07 3.62
C ALA A 498 -28.64 -17.13 2.47
N ALA A 499 -29.30 -18.27 2.25
CA ALA A 499 -30.32 -18.40 1.20
C ALA A 499 -31.61 -17.67 1.61
N VAL A 500 -32.00 -17.80 2.87
CA VAL A 500 -33.14 -17.08 3.44
C VAL A 500 -32.90 -15.58 3.40
N VAL A 501 -31.71 -15.12 3.85
CA VAL A 501 -31.37 -13.69 3.84
C VAL A 501 -31.47 -13.10 2.43
N VAL A 502 -30.90 -13.77 1.41
CA VAL A 502 -30.97 -13.30 0.03
C VAL A 502 -32.42 -13.26 -0.48
N ALA A 503 -33.25 -14.28 -0.14
CA ALA A 503 -34.65 -14.32 -0.55
C ALA A 503 -35.46 -13.19 0.07
N GLU A 504 -35.24 -12.90 1.35
CA GLU A 504 -35.92 -11.82 2.07
C GLU A 504 -35.55 -10.42 1.53
N ILE A 505 -34.24 -10.17 1.27
CA ILE A 505 -33.81 -8.91 0.66
C ILE A 505 -34.45 -8.71 -0.72
N LYS A 506 -34.50 -9.76 -1.53
CA LYS A 506 -35.12 -9.69 -2.86
C LYS A 506 -36.63 -9.47 -2.79
N ARG A 507 -37.31 -10.03 -1.81
CA ARG A 507 -38.75 -9.87 -1.62
C ARG A 507 -39.12 -8.45 -1.17
N ASP A 508 -38.41 -7.92 -0.17
CA ASP A 508 -38.82 -6.70 0.54
C ASP A 508 -38.03 -5.46 0.09
N GLY A 509 -36.92 -5.64 -0.68
CA GLY A 509 -36.04 -4.55 -1.10
C GLY A 509 -35.20 -3.94 0.02
N LYS A 510 -35.30 -4.48 1.25
CA LYS A 510 -34.53 -4.03 2.43
C LYS A 510 -33.21 -4.79 2.51
N GLY A 511 -32.22 -4.19 3.17
CA GLY A 511 -30.96 -4.87 3.45
C GLY A 511 -30.99 -5.65 4.76
N TYR A 512 -30.01 -6.52 4.97
CA TYR A 512 -29.86 -7.32 6.18
C TYR A 512 -28.82 -6.69 7.12
N ASN A 513 -29.25 -6.28 8.31
CA ASN A 513 -28.36 -5.84 9.38
C ASN A 513 -27.85 -7.06 10.16
N ALA A 514 -26.63 -7.48 9.89
CA ALA A 514 -26.03 -8.67 10.51
C ALA A 514 -25.71 -8.50 12.01
N MET A 515 -25.66 -7.27 12.54
CA MET A 515 -25.47 -7.03 13.97
C MET A 515 -26.72 -7.39 14.78
N THR A 516 -27.87 -6.92 14.31
CA THR A 516 -29.16 -7.03 15.01
C THR A 516 -30.03 -8.18 14.52
N ASP A 517 -29.62 -8.85 13.43
CA ASP A 517 -30.40 -9.92 12.75
C ASP A 517 -31.77 -9.42 12.28
N THR A 518 -31.80 -8.22 11.67
CA THR A 518 -33.05 -7.56 11.22
C THR A 518 -32.95 -7.12 9.76
N TYR A 519 -34.13 -6.89 9.14
CA TYR A 519 -34.22 -6.37 7.77
C TYR A 519 -34.71 -4.95 7.79
N GLU A 520 -33.92 -4.02 7.30
CA GLU A 520 -34.19 -2.59 7.36
C GLU A 520 -33.59 -1.82 6.17
N ASP A 521 -33.94 -0.54 6.06
CA ASP A 521 -33.26 0.35 5.11
C ASP A 521 -31.86 0.68 5.63
N LEU A 522 -30.83 0.10 4.99
CA LEU A 522 -29.44 0.23 5.43
C LEU A 522 -28.90 1.65 5.26
N LEU A 523 -29.40 2.43 4.27
CA LEU A 523 -29.04 3.85 4.16
C LEU A 523 -29.55 4.64 5.36
N ALA A 524 -30.79 4.44 5.73
CA ALA A 524 -31.39 5.08 6.89
C ALA A 524 -30.78 4.60 8.22
N ALA A 525 -30.40 3.33 8.30
CA ALA A 525 -29.73 2.73 9.45
C ALA A 525 -28.24 3.14 9.59
N GLY A 526 -27.68 3.84 8.59
CA GLY A 526 -26.27 4.26 8.61
C GLY A 526 -25.28 3.14 8.29
N ILE A 527 -25.75 2.03 7.70
CA ILE A 527 -24.88 0.94 7.22
C ILE A 527 -24.53 1.23 5.76
N LEU A 528 -23.41 1.91 5.57
CA LEU A 528 -23.00 2.54 4.31
C LEU A 528 -21.70 1.96 3.80
N ASP A 529 -21.63 1.75 2.48
CA ASP A 529 -20.39 1.43 1.77
C ASP A 529 -20.01 2.60 0.85
N ALA A 530 -18.71 2.86 0.68
CA ALA A 530 -18.23 3.80 -0.32
C ALA A 530 -18.43 3.22 -1.73
N ALA A 531 -19.09 3.98 -2.61
CA ALA A 531 -19.40 3.54 -3.98
C ALA A 531 -18.13 3.15 -4.76
N LYS A 532 -17.05 3.94 -4.61
CA LYS A 532 -15.73 3.68 -5.23
C LYS A 532 -15.15 2.33 -4.80
N VAL A 533 -15.24 1.99 -3.51
CA VAL A 533 -14.71 0.73 -2.96
C VAL A 533 -15.43 -0.47 -3.60
N VAL A 534 -16.77 -0.46 -3.59
CA VAL A 534 -17.58 -1.56 -4.14
C VAL A 534 -17.39 -1.70 -5.64
N ARG A 535 -17.32 -0.58 -6.36
CA ARG A 535 -17.08 -0.53 -7.80
C ARG A 535 -15.71 -1.14 -8.16
N LEU A 536 -14.65 -0.72 -7.49
CA LEU A 536 -13.29 -1.22 -7.74
C LEU A 536 -13.16 -2.69 -7.36
N ALA A 537 -13.73 -3.12 -6.24
CA ALA A 537 -13.76 -4.52 -5.82
C ALA A 537 -14.39 -5.42 -6.90
N LEU A 538 -15.52 -5.00 -7.48
CA LEU A 538 -16.17 -5.74 -8.57
C LEU A 538 -15.33 -5.71 -9.85
N GLN A 539 -14.77 -4.56 -10.23
CA GLN A 539 -13.96 -4.43 -11.46
C GLN A 539 -12.70 -5.31 -11.40
N ASP A 540 -11.97 -5.29 -10.29
CA ASP A 540 -10.76 -6.08 -10.13
C ASP A 540 -11.08 -7.59 -10.04
N ALA A 541 -12.19 -7.97 -9.38
CA ALA A 541 -12.68 -9.34 -9.34
C ALA A 541 -13.06 -9.88 -10.73
N VAL A 542 -13.86 -9.14 -11.51
CA VAL A 542 -14.25 -9.54 -12.88
C VAL A 542 -13.04 -9.60 -13.80
N SER A 543 -12.10 -8.65 -13.69
CA SER A 543 -10.89 -8.61 -14.49
C SER A 543 -10.07 -9.91 -14.35
N ILE A 544 -9.78 -10.33 -13.12
CA ILE A 544 -8.98 -11.54 -12.86
C ILE A 544 -9.78 -12.81 -13.14
N ALA A 545 -11.05 -12.87 -12.74
CA ALA A 545 -11.90 -14.02 -13.02
C ALA A 545 -12.01 -14.27 -14.53
N SER A 546 -12.20 -13.23 -15.34
CA SER A 546 -12.30 -13.34 -16.79
C SER A 546 -11.00 -13.81 -17.46
N LEU A 547 -9.84 -13.47 -16.90
CA LEU A 547 -8.55 -14.00 -17.35
C LEU A 547 -8.41 -15.47 -16.98
N LEU A 548 -8.78 -15.86 -15.76
CA LEU A 548 -8.68 -17.22 -15.27
C LEU A 548 -9.56 -18.18 -16.05
N ILE A 549 -10.82 -17.83 -16.32
CA ILE A 549 -11.74 -18.68 -17.12
C ILE A 549 -11.31 -18.85 -18.58
N THR A 550 -10.51 -17.93 -19.13
CA THR A 550 -9.95 -18.03 -20.49
C THR A 550 -8.63 -18.80 -20.54
N THR A 551 -8.10 -19.24 -19.40
CA THR A 551 -6.83 -19.96 -19.31
C THR A 551 -7.01 -21.41 -19.80
N GLU A 552 -6.12 -21.86 -20.70
CA GLU A 552 -6.09 -23.22 -21.23
C GLU A 552 -4.86 -24.00 -20.74
N ALA A 553 -3.74 -23.32 -20.50
CA ALA A 553 -2.52 -23.93 -20.02
C ALA A 553 -1.91 -23.13 -18.88
N VAL A 554 -1.31 -23.83 -17.93
CA VAL A 554 -0.57 -23.24 -16.81
C VAL A 554 0.87 -23.77 -16.83
N ILE A 555 1.83 -22.88 -16.74
CA ILE A 555 3.26 -23.18 -16.75
C ILE A 555 3.85 -22.73 -15.41
N ALA A 556 4.39 -23.68 -14.65
CA ALA A 556 5.00 -23.44 -13.36
C ALA A 556 6.47 -23.88 -13.34
N ASP A 557 7.26 -23.35 -12.44
CA ASP A 557 8.61 -23.85 -12.18
C ASP A 557 8.53 -25.21 -11.47
N LYS A 558 9.40 -26.12 -11.88
CA LYS A 558 9.52 -27.41 -11.15
C LYS A 558 10.23 -27.12 -9.83
N PRO A 559 9.63 -27.50 -8.68
CA PRO A 559 10.31 -27.37 -7.40
C PRO A 559 11.68 -28.07 -7.42
N GLU A 560 12.71 -27.39 -6.95
CA GLU A 560 13.99 -28.05 -6.74
C GLU A 560 13.84 -29.10 -5.64
N PRO A 561 14.35 -30.32 -5.85
CA PRO A 561 14.39 -31.31 -4.78
C PRO A 561 15.23 -30.70 -3.64
N VAL A 562 14.66 -30.61 -2.45
CA VAL A 562 15.42 -30.24 -1.26
C VAL A 562 16.56 -31.26 -1.17
N ALA A 563 17.79 -30.78 -1.37
CA ALA A 563 18.97 -31.64 -1.21
C ALA A 563 18.88 -32.26 0.20
N PRO A 564 18.92 -33.61 0.34
CA PRO A 564 18.92 -34.21 1.66
C PRO A 564 20.09 -33.61 2.44
N ALA A 565 19.81 -33.10 3.64
CA ALA A 565 20.85 -32.65 4.56
C ALA A 565 21.89 -33.76 4.63
N GLY A 566 23.08 -33.50 4.05
CA GLY A 566 24.15 -34.47 4.02
C GLY A 566 24.37 -35.01 5.45
N PRO A 567 24.60 -36.32 5.65
CA PRO A 567 24.86 -36.84 6.97
C PRO A 567 26.02 -36.05 7.54
N GLY A 568 25.79 -35.40 8.69
CA GLY A 568 26.79 -34.62 9.40
C GLY A 568 28.05 -35.42 9.51
N GLY A 569 29.12 -34.98 8.86
CA GLY A 569 30.44 -35.54 8.98
C GLY A 569 30.88 -35.43 10.44
N ASP A 570 30.71 -36.53 11.14
CA ASP A 570 31.38 -36.82 12.40
C ASP A 570 32.89 -36.81 12.12
N MET A 571 33.55 -35.67 12.25
CA MET A 571 35.00 -35.60 12.41
C MET A 571 35.29 -35.63 13.91
N GLY A 572 35.22 -36.85 14.42
CA GLY A 572 35.85 -37.22 15.66
C GLY A 572 37.38 -37.03 15.59
N GLY A 573 37.89 -36.43 16.62
CA GLY A 573 39.07 -36.84 17.30
C GLY A 573 40.42 -36.49 16.69
N MET A 574 41.17 -35.73 17.39
CA MET A 574 42.54 -36.01 17.91
C MET A 574 43.10 -34.71 18.45
N GLY A 575 43.30 -34.69 19.69
CA GLY A 575 44.51 -35.00 20.44
C GLY A 575 45.17 -33.72 20.84
N GLY A 576 45.19 -33.41 22.07
CA GLY A 576 46.11 -33.80 22.97
C GLY A 576 46.87 -32.67 23.64
N MET A 577 46.96 -32.77 24.94
CA MET A 577 48.10 -32.39 25.78
C MET A 577 48.22 -30.96 26.33
N GLY A 578 48.21 -30.96 27.62
CA GLY A 578 49.04 -30.16 28.53
C GLY A 578 48.28 -29.01 29.17
N GLY A 579 48.09 -28.85 30.41
CA GLY A 579 48.67 -29.40 31.58
C GLY A 579 48.64 -28.36 32.68
N MET A 580 48.36 -28.80 33.89
CA MET A 580 48.82 -28.24 35.14
C MET A 580 48.22 -26.97 35.75
N GLY A 581 47.71 -27.24 36.94
CA GLY A 581 47.86 -26.39 38.15
C GLY A 581 46.66 -25.55 38.46
N GLY A 582 45.98 -25.64 39.56
CA GLY A 582 46.21 -26.19 40.85
C GLY A 582 45.47 -25.37 41.87
N MET A 583 44.87 -26.07 42.80
CA MET A 583 44.66 -25.64 44.17
C MET A 583 43.63 -24.57 44.56
N GLY A 584 42.75 -25.03 45.37
CA GLY A 584 42.30 -24.50 46.65
C GLY A 584 40.97 -23.77 46.57
N GLY A 585 39.95 -24.11 47.28
CA GLY A 585 39.76 -24.83 48.48
C GLY A 585 38.71 -24.14 49.32
N MET A 586 37.76 -24.90 49.85
CA MET A 586 36.94 -24.59 51.06
C MET A 586 35.97 -23.38 50.94
N GLY A 587 34.71 -23.52 51.21
CA GLY A 587 33.99 -23.91 52.34
C GLY A 587 32.54 -23.53 52.27
N MET A 588 31.66 -24.45 52.46
CA MET A 588 30.32 -24.26 53.02
C MET A 588 30.44 -23.79 54.47
N PRO A 589 29.36 -23.41 55.21
CA PRO A 589 27.92 -23.58 54.96
C PRO A 589 27.02 -22.44 55.49
N GLY A 590 25.71 -22.51 55.17
CA GLY A 590 24.70 -22.43 56.20
C GLY A 590 23.77 -21.22 56.28
N MET A 591 22.49 -21.56 56.18
CA MET A 591 21.34 -21.06 56.97
C MET A 591 20.98 -19.56 56.89
N MET A 592 19.92 -19.19 56.36
CA MET A 592 18.52 -19.13 56.83
C MET A 592 17.62 -18.72 55.69
#